data_14541eab026241331202c5bf7cb13bb4
#
_entry.id   14541eab026241331202c5bf7cb13bb4
#
_cell.length_a   1.000
_cell.length_b   1.000
_cell.length_c   1.000
_cell.angle_alpha   90.00
_cell.angle_beta   90.00
_cell.angle_gamma   90.00
#
_symmetry.space_group_name_H-M   'P 1'
#
loop_
_entity.id
_entity.type
_entity.pdbx_description
1 polymer ?
#
loop_
_entity_poly.entity_id
_entity_poly.type
_entity_poly.pdbx_seq_one_letter_code
_entity_poly.pdbx_strand_id
1 'polypeptide(L)'
;VVFAAADPPSLARFWSVATGWPAEADGSGVVVVEAPAGSHEPGIPLVFVPNADPKVGKNRVHLDLDSRSADDQAATVERLRAAGARPVDVGQRGVPWVVLADPQGNELCVLTPRG
;
A
#
# COMPACT_ATOMS: atom_id res chain seq x y z
N VAL A 1 1.83 -8.99 -7.25
CA VAL A 1 2.04 -9.14 -5.79
C VAL A 1 0.74 -9.62 -5.17
N VAL A 2 0.80 -10.65 -4.35
CA VAL A 2 -0.37 -11.22 -3.70
C VAL A 2 -0.31 -10.94 -2.20
N PHE A 3 -1.39 -10.36 -1.69
CA PHE A 3 -1.57 -10.09 -0.25
C PHE A 3 -2.57 -11.08 0.32
N ALA A 4 -2.22 -11.75 1.40
CA ALA A 4 -3.19 -12.47 2.23
C ALA A 4 -3.95 -11.42 3.05
N ALA A 5 -5.27 -11.43 2.97
CA ALA A 5 -6.11 -10.38 3.55
C ALA A 5 -7.29 -10.95 4.32
N ALA A 6 -7.46 -10.52 5.57
CA ALA A 6 -8.64 -10.92 6.35
C ALA A 6 -9.92 -10.31 5.74
N ASP A 7 -9.81 -9.12 5.17
CA ASP A 7 -10.91 -8.43 4.50
C ASP A 7 -10.38 -7.85 3.17
N PRO A 8 -10.36 -8.65 2.08
CA PRO A 8 -9.82 -8.19 0.81
C PRO A 8 -10.42 -6.89 0.28
N PRO A 9 -11.75 -6.66 0.29
CA PRO A 9 -12.29 -5.39 -0.18
C PRO A 9 -11.78 -4.18 0.60
N SER A 10 -11.66 -4.29 1.91
CA SER A 10 -11.19 -3.22 2.76
C SER A 10 -9.72 -2.91 2.52
N LEU A 11 -8.88 -3.94 2.46
CA LEU A 11 -7.45 -3.76 2.22
C LEU A 11 -7.19 -3.25 0.80
N ALA A 12 -7.91 -3.76 -0.19
CA ALA A 12 -7.80 -3.29 -1.57
C ALA A 12 -8.20 -1.82 -1.69
N ARG A 13 -9.19 -1.37 -0.93
CA ARG A 13 -9.61 0.03 -0.92
C ARG A 13 -8.47 0.95 -0.46
N PHE A 14 -7.75 0.54 0.58
CA PHE A 14 -6.56 1.26 1.04
C PHE A 14 -5.53 1.37 -0.09
N TRP A 15 -5.17 0.24 -0.70
CA TRP A 15 -4.14 0.21 -1.73
C TRP A 15 -4.59 0.89 -3.03
N SER A 16 -5.90 0.95 -3.29
CA SER A 16 -6.45 1.78 -4.37
C SER A 16 -6.18 3.26 -4.12
N VAL A 17 -6.35 3.72 -2.88
CA VAL A 17 -5.99 5.10 -2.49
C VAL A 17 -4.48 5.32 -2.65
N ALA A 18 -3.67 4.36 -2.21
CA ALA A 18 -2.21 4.48 -2.24
C ALA A 18 -1.65 4.57 -3.67
N THR A 19 -2.20 3.79 -4.59
CA THR A 19 -1.70 3.70 -5.97
C THR A 19 -2.42 4.63 -6.93
N GLY A 20 -3.63 5.04 -6.61
CA GLY A 20 -4.51 5.73 -7.55
C GLY A 20 -5.14 4.79 -8.57
N TRP A 21 -4.97 3.49 -8.43
CA TRP A 21 -5.50 2.48 -9.35
C TRP A 21 -6.84 1.96 -8.87
N PRO A 22 -7.75 1.59 -9.81
CA PRO A 22 -9.04 1.04 -9.42
C PRO A 22 -8.92 -0.34 -8.78
N ALA A 23 -9.86 -0.65 -7.90
CA ALA A 23 -10.00 -1.97 -7.30
C ALA A 23 -11.20 -2.67 -7.94
N GLU A 24 -11.02 -3.93 -8.33
CA GLU A 24 -12.08 -4.73 -8.95
C GLU A 24 -12.19 -6.10 -8.28
N ALA A 25 -13.41 -6.45 -7.89
CA ALA A 25 -13.72 -7.78 -7.34
C ALA A 25 -14.20 -8.68 -8.47
N ASP A 26 -13.78 -9.95 -8.43
CA ASP A 26 -14.18 -10.93 -9.45
C ASP A 26 -15.34 -11.83 -9.01
N GLY A 27 -15.90 -11.61 -7.83
CA GLY A 27 -16.98 -12.42 -7.28
C GLY A 27 -16.53 -13.65 -6.51
N SER A 28 -15.26 -13.99 -6.53
CA SER A 28 -14.68 -15.14 -5.80
C SER A 28 -14.23 -14.80 -4.39
N GLY A 29 -14.25 -13.52 -4.01
CA GLY A 29 -13.64 -13.02 -2.78
C GLY A 29 -12.26 -12.40 -3.00
N VAL A 30 -11.70 -12.54 -4.19
CA VAL A 30 -10.43 -11.93 -4.58
C VAL A 30 -10.69 -10.53 -5.12
N VAL A 31 -9.85 -9.55 -4.74
CA VAL A 31 -9.92 -8.19 -5.28
C VAL A 31 -8.56 -7.84 -5.88
N VAL A 32 -8.59 -7.21 -7.04
CA VAL A 32 -7.38 -6.82 -7.77
C VAL A 32 -7.32 -5.30 -7.86
N VAL A 33 -6.14 -4.73 -7.54
CA VAL A 33 -5.83 -3.32 -7.75
C VAL A 33 -4.75 -3.25 -8.81
N GLU A 34 -5.07 -2.64 -9.95
CA GLU A 34 -4.13 -2.52 -11.05
C GLU A 34 -4.35 -1.26 -11.86
N ALA A 35 -3.32 -0.83 -12.59
CA ALA A 35 -3.41 0.33 -13.45
C ALA A 35 -4.52 0.12 -14.49
N PRO A 36 -5.27 1.19 -14.85
CA PRO A 36 -6.35 1.05 -15.85
C PRO A 36 -5.84 0.55 -17.19
N ALA A 37 -6.67 -0.21 -17.89
CA ALA A 37 -6.39 -0.66 -19.25
C ALA A 37 -6.11 0.55 -20.14
N GLY A 38 -5.05 0.48 -20.97
CA GLY A 38 -4.64 1.59 -21.83
C GLY A 38 -3.79 2.64 -21.11
N SER A 39 -3.55 2.48 -19.83
CA SER A 39 -2.65 3.34 -19.06
C SER A 39 -1.21 3.19 -19.56
N HIS A 40 -0.46 4.29 -19.58
CA HIS A 40 0.96 4.25 -19.87
C HIS A 40 1.82 3.91 -18.65
N GLU A 41 1.21 3.76 -17.49
CA GLU A 41 1.92 3.40 -16.28
C GLU A 41 2.18 1.89 -16.28
N PRO A 42 3.45 1.46 -16.28
CA PRO A 42 3.74 0.06 -16.03
C PRO A 42 3.39 -0.24 -14.57
N GLY A 43 2.66 -1.29 -14.34
CA GLY A 43 2.28 -1.64 -12.99
C GLY A 43 2.10 -3.12 -12.82
N ILE A 44 2.66 -3.66 -11.73
CA ILE A 44 2.41 -5.03 -11.32
C ILE A 44 1.11 -5.02 -10.52
N PRO A 45 0.10 -5.82 -10.87
CA PRO A 45 -1.15 -5.85 -10.12
C PRO A 45 -0.94 -6.25 -8.67
N LEU A 46 -1.73 -5.66 -7.78
CA LEU A 46 -1.84 -6.07 -6.38
C LEU A 46 -3.09 -6.93 -6.25
N VAL A 47 -2.93 -8.14 -5.76
CA VAL A 47 -4.02 -9.11 -5.65
C VAL A 47 -4.25 -9.43 -4.19
N PHE A 48 -5.49 -9.26 -3.74
CA PHE A 48 -5.87 -9.46 -2.33
C PHE A 48 -6.74 -10.71 -2.23
N VAL A 49 -6.20 -11.73 -1.56
CA VAL A 49 -6.87 -13.03 -1.44
C VAL A 49 -7.33 -13.25 0.00
N PRO A 50 -8.50 -13.89 0.22
CA PRO A 50 -9.00 -14.15 1.56
C PRO A 50 -8.05 -15.05 2.35
N ASN A 51 -7.64 -14.59 3.53
CA ASN A 51 -6.84 -15.37 4.46
C ASN A 51 -6.93 -14.71 5.84
N ALA A 52 -7.39 -15.44 6.82
CA ALA A 52 -7.62 -14.94 8.17
C ALA A 52 -6.40 -15.11 9.09
N ASP A 53 -5.30 -15.68 8.60
CA ASP A 53 -4.11 -15.86 9.41
C ASP A 53 -3.52 -14.50 9.79
N PRO A 54 -3.18 -14.28 11.07
CA PRO A 54 -2.63 -12.99 11.48
C PRO A 54 -1.20 -12.82 10.96
N LYS A 55 -0.84 -11.57 10.67
CA LYS A 55 0.54 -11.23 10.37
C LYS A 55 1.40 -11.39 11.62
N VAL A 56 2.49 -12.10 11.50
CA VAL A 56 3.46 -12.30 12.58
C VAL A 56 4.80 -11.71 12.16
N GLY A 57 5.29 -10.74 12.94
CA GLY A 57 6.57 -10.11 12.69
C GLY A 57 6.54 -9.08 11.57
N LYS A 58 7.74 -8.67 11.17
CA LYS A 58 7.95 -7.66 10.13
C LYS A 58 7.82 -8.28 8.74
N ASN A 59 7.31 -7.51 7.78
CA ASN A 59 7.28 -7.94 6.38
C ASN A 59 8.69 -8.26 5.87
N ARG A 60 8.79 -9.31 5.10
CA ARG A 60 10.04 -9.63 4.38
C ARG A 60 10.10 -8.94 3.02
N VAL A 61 8.97 -8.49 2.51
CA VAL A 61 8.86 -7.68 1.29
C VAL A 61 7.95 -6.52 1.61
N HIS A 62 8.33 -5.32 1.23
CA HIS A 62 7.46 -4.15 1.36
C HIS A 62 7.48 -3.36 0.04
N LEU A 63 6.44 -2.57 -0.16
CA LEU A 63 6.34 -1.70 -1.32
C LEU A 63 6.74 -0.28 -0.93
N ASP A 64 7.39 0.41 -1.87
CA ASP A 64 7.75 1.81 -1.73
C ASP A 64 6.89 2.64 -2.66
N LEU A 65 6.37 3.75 -2.16
CA LEU A 65 5.67 4.75 -2.96
C LEU A 65 6.61 5.92 -3.19
N ASP A 66 6.80 6.32 -4.45
CA ASP A 66 7.60 7.47 -4.79
C ASP A 66 6.84 8.77 -4.53
N SER A 67 7.58 9.84 -4.34
CA SER A 67 7.03 11.19 -4.17
C SER A 67 7.67 12.15 -5.17
N ARG A 68 6.90 13.14 -5.63
CA ARG A 68 7.36 14.15 -6.60
C ARG A 68 8.09 15.29 -5.91
N SER A 69 7.75 15.56 -4.65
CA SER A 69 8.31 16.66 -3.84
C SER A 69 8.14 16.33 -2.36
N ALA A 70 8.76 17.12 -1.49
CA ALA A 70 8.56 16.99 -0.05
C ALA A 70 7.09 17.23 0.33
N ASP A 71 6.45 18.20 -0.32
CA ASP A 71 5.02 18.46 -0.08
C ASP A 71 4.16 17.28 -0.55
N ASP A 72 4.50 16.66 -1.67
CA ASP A 72 3.81 15.48 -2.17
C ASP A 72 3.98 14.31 -1.21
N GLN A 73 5.17 14.12 -0.65
CA GLN A 73 5.40 13.08 0.36
C GLN A 73 4.50 13.30 1.58
N ALA A 74 4.44 14.52 2.10
CA ALA A 74 3.63 14.85 3.26
C ALA A 74 2.13 14.65 2.96
N ALA A 75 1.68 15.09 1.79
CA ALA A 75 0.29 14.93 1.38
C ALA A 75 -0.09 13.46 1.21
N THR A 76 0.82 12.64 0.67
CA THR A 76 0.62 11.20 0.52
C THR A 76 0.50 10.53 1.89
N VAL A 77 1.39 10.86 2.82
CA VAL A 77 1.32 10.30 4.18
C VAL A 77 -0.03 10.64 4.84
N GLU A 78 -0.49 11.88 4.73
CA GLU A 78 -1.78 12.29 5.30
C GLU A 78 -2.94 11.54 4.66
N ARG A 79 -2.92 11.39 3.33
CA ARG A 79 -3.97 10.66 2.59
C ARG A 79 -4.01 9.19 3.01
N LEU A 80 -2.86 8.56 3.18
CA LEU A 80 -2.79 7.16 3.60
C LEU A 80 -3.24 6.98 5.04
N ARG A 81 -2.87 7.92 5.93
CA ARG A 81 -3.33 7.86 7.32
C ARG A 81 -4.85 8.00 7.39
N ALA A 82 -5.43 8.89 6.60
CA ALA A 82 -6.88 9.03 6.51
C ALA A 82 -7.56 7.77 5.99
N ALA A 83 -6.86 6.97 5.18
CA ALA A 83 -7.35 5.71 4.64
C ALA A 83 -7.08 4.52 5.57
N GLY A 84 -6.46 4.73 6.73
CA GLY A 84 -6.27 3.69 7.74
C GLY A 84 -4.83 3.29 8.04
N ALA A 85 -3.84 3.91 7.39
CA ALA A 85 -2.44 3.64 7.70
C ALA A 85 -2.04 4.24 9.04
N ARG A 86 -1.05 3.64 9.69
CA ARG A 86 -0.48 4.16 10.92
C ARG A 86 1.05 4.15 10.85
N PRO A 87 1.73 5.12 11.49
CA PRO A 87 3.19 5.09 11.59
C PRO A 87 3.67 3.86 12.37
N VAL A 88 4.77 3.27 11.92
CA VAL A 88 5.38 2.13 12.62
C VAL A 88 6.88 2.31 12.73
N ASP A 89 7.45 1.75 13.79
CA ASP A 89 8.88 1.69 14.00
C ASP A 89 9.36 0.28 13.66
N VAL A 90 10.17 0.18 12.63
CA VAL A 90 10.81 -1.08 12.23
C VAL A 90 12.33 -1.01 12.44
N GLY A 91 12.78 -0.09 13.30
CA GLY A 91 14.20 0.11 13.59
C GLY A 91 14.86 1.23 12.81
N GLN A 92 14.11 1.94 11.95
CA GLN A 92 14.67 3.04 11.16
C GLN A 92 15.03 4.22 12.07
N ARG A 93 16.14 4.90 11.76
CA ARG A 93 16.59 6.09 12.47
C ARG A 93 17.23 7.06 11.49
N GLY A 94 16.85 8.33 11.59
CA GLY A 94 17.47 9.39 10.80
C GLY A 94 17.30 9.26 9.30
N VAL A 95 16.29 8.53 8.85
CA VAL A 95 16.01 8.30 7.42
C VAL A 95 14.97 9.28 6.90
N PRO A 96 15.05 9.69 5.62
CA PRO A 96 14.10 10.66 5.07
C PRO A 96 12.79 10.05 4.61
N TRP A 97 12.69 8.74 4.45
CA TRP A 97 11.44 8.09 4.07
C TRP A 97 10.56 7.84 5.31
N VAL A 98 9.26 7.71 5.07
CA VAL A 98 8.27 7.45 6.12
C VAL A 98 7.82 6.01 6.04
N VAL A 99 7.83 5.31 7.16
CA VAL A 99 7.37 3.92 7.24
C VAL A 99 5.97 3.91 7.87
N LEU A 100 5.04 3.28 7.18
CA LEU A 100 3.65 3.14 7.63
C LEU A 100 3.26 1.66 7.61
N ALA A 101 2.21 1.32 8.36
CA ALA A 101 1.53 0.04 8.23
C ALA A 101 0.17 0.27 7.58
N ASP A 102 -0.22 -0.61 6.66
CA ASP A 102 -1.56 -0.58 6.09
C ASP A 102 -2.60 -1.04 7.14
N PRO A 103 -3.92 -1.01 6.85
CA PRO A 103 -4.93 -1.38 7.84
C PRO A 103 -4.80 -2.79 8.39
N GLN A 104 -4.10 -3.69 7.72
CA GLN A 104 -3.86 -5.05 8.18
C GLN A 104 -2.46 -5.24 8.79
N GLY A 105 -1.69 -4.18 8.91
CA GLY A 105 -0.37 -4.20 9.54
C GLY A 105 0.80 -4.45 8.60
N ASN A 106 0.58 -4.48 7.28
CA ASN A 106 1.68 -4.64 6.33
C ASN A 106 2.45 -3.34 6.19
N GLU A 107 3.77 -3.39 6.35
CA GLU A 107 4.63 -2.22 6.25
C GLU A 107 4.80 -1.78 4.80
N LEU A 108 4.85 -0.47 4.61
CA LEU A 108 5.17 0.18 3.33
C LEU A 108 5.95 1.45 3.63
N CYS A 109 6.64 1.97 2.62
CA CYS A 109 7.38 3.21 2.76
C CYS A 109 6.89 4.26 1.77
N VAL A 110 6.88 5.52 2.21
CA VAL A 110 6.69 6.67 1.33
C VAL A 110 8.05 7.34 1.22
N LEU A 111 8.61 7.31 0.02
CA LEU A 111 9.98 7.77 -0.22
C LEU A 111 10.04 9.28 -0.41
N THR A 112 11.25 9.82 -0.26
CA THR A 112 11.54 11.19 -0.69
C THR A 112 11.64 11.24 -2.22
N PRO A 113 11.53 12.44 -2.82
CA PRO A 113 11.73 12.57 -4.26
C PRO A 113 13.10 12.04 -4.66
N ARG A 114 13.13 11.35 -5.80
CA ARG A 114 14.37 10.95 -6.44
C ARG A 114 14.79 12.08 -7.35
N GLY A 115 15.93 12.66 -7.03
CA GLY A 115 16.43 13.87 -7.61
C GLY A 115 16.74 13.89 -9.07
#